data_4fcc5539f413b711b5d5d977aa3dc7bf
#
_entry.id   4fcc5539f413b711b5d5d977aa3dc7bf
#
_cell.length_a   1.000
_cell.length_b   1.000
_cell.length_c   1.000
_cell.angle_alpha   90.00
_cell.angle_beta   90.00
_cell.angle_gamma   90.00
#
_symmetry.space_group_name_H-M   'P 1'
#
loop_
_entity.id
_entity.type
_entity.pdbx_description
1 polymer ?
#
loop_
_entity_poly.entity_id
_entity_poly.type
_entity_poly.pdbx_seq_one_letter_code
_entity_poly.pdbx_strand_id
1 'polypeptide(L)'
;MVGGSSNGRYLGNLLEIAMMRHLAIGILVFAFFWTLLLWTIYQLTGRNLKMLPIALLLPFFMQNAFLNNILVWNNGFIIYVPSIALVLSYLVICRSNSQLQSSWLMSVLAFFIALAGGLFLENVTTLQIALALLLIIFFRKNLQKHHFAYLLGAIAAAAIMFSNRSYYVGPTAYRQTTHDPIKIWQTFVDYTHFWLISFNWIVIVVMAVSLIILALKSTVSTLTKTIIIFSSATLGIYYSIISLVFSKFNQNEIYAFTNMNHTLATIDTLVSLLLIVFIAYCIYTFFKNDKFMWIYYLSAGISFGPMLIVISPVTSRGEFTSFIFIYLIVASFLIKAIQELQINPLSITVILSILLLFLAGNYQLKMYRNYQANLERVNQDSFLYDNKQLTKHVPYRKFVVVNDQLIQQDSTYWRLRLQK
;
A
#
# COMPACT_ATOMS: atom_id res chain seq x y z
N MET A 1 26.69 12.03 -7.59
CA MET A 1 25.28 12.28 -7.91
C MET A 1 25.07 13.32 -9.01
N VAL A 2 26.07 13.66 -9.75
CA VAL A 2 25.99 14.66 -10.83
C VAL A 2 25.97 13.98 -12.20
N GLY A 3 25.67 12.73 -12.26
CA GLY A 3 25.62 11.94 -13.49
C GLY A 3 24.24 11.38 -13.78
N GLY A 4 23.38 12.14 -14.40
CA GLY A 4 22.37 11.74 -15.39
C GLY A 4 21.25 10.73 -15.05
N SER A 5 21.23 10.03 -13.93
CA SER A 5 20.24 9.00 -13.61
C SER A 5 19.43 9.23 -12.32
N SER A 6 19.54 10.40 -11.68
CA SER A 6 18.68 10.72 -10.53
C SER A 6 17.27 11.07 -11.02
N ASN A 7 16.27 10.39 -10.48
CA ASN A 7 14.86 10.78 -10.65
C ASN A 7 14.51 11.89 -9.65
N GLY A 8 13.31 12.49 -9.78
CA GLY A 8 12.87 13.58 -8.90
C GLY A 8 12.54 13.17 -7.45
N ARG A 9 12.80 11.94 -7.04
CA ARG A 9 12.56 11.40 -5.69
C ARG A 9 13.65 11.82 -4.72
N TYR A 10 13.89 13.12 -4.58
CA TYR A 10 15.06 13.64 -3.87
C TYR A 10 15.18 13.17 -2.43
N LEU A 11 14.07 13.17 -1.68
CA LEU A 11 14.08 12.79 -0.27
C LEU A 11 14.23 11.27 -0.11
N GLY A 12 13.59 10.49 -0.97
CA GLY A 12 13.75 9.03 -1.03
C GLY A 12 15.20 8.64 -1.30
N ASN A 13 15.82 9.22 -2.34
CA ASN A 13 17.20 8.95 -2.69
C ASN A 13 18.19 9.36 -1.58
N LEU A 14 17.95 10.50 -0.91
CA LEU A 14 18.79 10.97 0.19
C LEU A 14 18.76 9.98 1.38
N LEU A 15 17.56 9.57 1.79
CA LEU A 15 17.40 8.62 2.88
C LEU A 15 17.94 7.23 2.51
N GLU A 16 17.78 6.79 1.27
CA GLU A 16 18.36 5.53 0.79
C GLU A 16 19.89 5.52 0.96
N ILE A 17 20.56 6.61 0.55
CA ILE A 17 22.03 6.73 0.71
C ILE A 17 22.42 6.67 2.18
N ALA A 18 21.68 7.38 3.05
CA ALA A 18 21.97 7.38 4.49
C ALA A 18 21.80 5.98 5.10
N MET A 19 20.72 5.28 4.73
CA MET A 19 20.45 3.89 5.20
C MET A 19 21.49 2.89 4.68
N MET A 20 21.96 3.07 3.45
CA MET A 20 22.98 2.18 2.87
C MET A 20 24.35 2.38 3.52
N ARG A 21 24.68 3.57 3.98
CA ARG A 21 25.97 3.87 4.63
C ARG A 21 26.02 3.43 6.09
N HIS A 22 24.90 3.52 6.81
CA HIS A 22 24.84 3.28 8.24
C HIS A 22 23.65 2.39 8.61
N LEU A 23 23.92 1.15 9.01
CA LEU A 23 22.89 0.18 9.40
C LEU A 23 21.95 0.72 10.50
N ALA A 24 22.52 1.40 11.51
CA ALA A 24 21.75 1.99 12.60
C ALA A 24 20.73 3.03 12.09
N ILE A 25 21.12 3.88 11.14
CA ILE A 25 20.20 4.82 10.49
C ILE A 25 19.10 4.06 9.74
N GLY A 26 19.46 2.99 9.03
CA GLY A 26 18.50 2.14 8.34
C GLY A 26 17.46 1.57 9.28
N ILE A 27 17.87 1.01 10.40
CA ILE A 27 16.97 0.45 11.42
C ILE A 27 16.05 1.53 12.00
N LEU A 28 16.60 2.70 12.36
CA LEU A 28 15.82 3.81 12.94
C LEU A 28 14.79 4.37 11.94
N VAL A 29 15.18 4.59 10.69
CA VAL A 29 14.28 5.09 9.65
C VAL A 29 13.16 4.08 9.37
N PHE A 30 13.52 2.78 9.27
CA PHE A 30 12.55 1.71 9.08
C PHE A 30 11.56 1.66 10.25
N ALA A 31 12.05 1.61 11.48
CA ALA A 31 11.22 1.55 12.68
C ALA A 31 10.31 2.78 12.80
N PHE A 32 10.84 3.98 12.56
CA PHE A 32 10.07 5.22 12.65
C PHE A 32 8.92 5.26 11.65
N PHE A 33 9.18 5.08 10.35
CA PHE A 33 8.13 5.21 9.33
C PHE A 33 7.15 4.05 9.35
N TRP A 34 7.60 2.84 9.72
CA TRP A 34 6.69 1.73 9.90
C TRP A 34 5.74 1.95 11.09
N THR A 35 6.28 2.39 12.23
CA THR A 35 5.47 2.74 13.40
C THR A 35 4.52 3.90 13.10
N LEU A 36 4.99 4.92 12.39
CA LEU A 36 4.16 6.06 11.97
C LEU A 36 3.00 5.60 11.07
N LEU A 37 3.24 4.71 10.10
CA LEU A 37 2.20 4.16 9.24
C LEU A 37 1.14 3.40 10.06
N LEU A 38 1.56 2.48 10.93
CA LEU A 38 0.63 1.70 11.75
C LEU A 38 -0.13 2.59 12.76
N TRP A 39 0.54 3.57 13.34
CA TRP A 39 -0.08 4.54 14.23
C TRP A 39 -1.13 5.39 13.50
N THR A 40 -0.84 5.86 12.28
CA THR A 40 -1.81 6.64 11.50
C THR A 40 -3.03 5.82 11.11
N ILE A 41 -2.86 4.55 10.75
CA ILE A 41 -3.97 3.62 10.49
C ILE A 41 -4.83 3.49 11.76
N TYR A 42 -4.21 3.25 12.92
CA TYR A 42 -4.93 3.19 14.19
C TYR A 42 -5.72 4.48 14.50
N GLN A 43 -5.10 5.65 14.27
CA GLN A 43 -5.77 6.95 14.48
C GLN A 43 -6.95 7.15 13.52
N LEU A 44 -6.81 6.76 12.27
CA LEU A 44 -7.82 6.93 11.23
C LEU A 44 -8.95 5.90 11.33
N THR A 45 -8.76 4.79 12.03
CA THR A 45 -9.80 3.78 12.25
C THR A 45 -10.57 3.93 13.56
N GLY A 46 -10.40 5.05 14.27
CA GLY A 46 -11.27 5.42 15.39
C GLY A 46 -10.63 5.48 16.76
N ARG A 47 -9.31 5.37 16.92
CA ARG A 47 -8.52 5.53 18.18
C ARG A 47 -8.93 4.62 19.33
N ASN A 48 -9.48 3.47 19.04
CA ASN A 48 -9.88 2.52 20.07
C ASN A 48 -8.71 1.54 20.34
N LEU A 49 -8.08 1.65 21.52
CA LEU A 49 -6.95 0.78 21.90
C LEU A 49 -7.29 -0.71 21.83
N LYS A 50 -8.54 -1.08 22.09
CA LYS A 50 -9.00 -2.46 21.98
C LYS A 50 -8.97 -2.96 20.52
N MET A 51 -8.95 -2.06 19.54
CA MET A 51 -8.87 -2.37 18.09
C MET A 51 -7.48 -2.13 17.50
N LEU A 52 -6.49 -1.76 18.32
CA LEU A 52 -5.09 -1.59 17.88
C LEU A 52 -4.55 -2.82 17.11
N PRO A 53 -4.83 -4.08 17.51
CA PRO A 53 -4.36 -5.24 16.76
C PRO A 53 -4.77 -5.24 15.28
N ILE A 54 -5.91 -4.63 14.92
CA ILE A 54 -6.33 -4.52 13.51
C ILE A 54 -5.33 -3.67 12.72
N ALA A 55 -4.86 -2.55 13.24
CA ALA A 55 -3.83 -1.75 12.57
C ALA A 55 -2.49 -2.52 12.45
N LEU A 56 -2.13 -3.28 13.49
CA LEU A 56 -0.89 -4.07 13.53
C LEU A 56 -0.92 -5.31 12.62
N LEU A 57 -2.11 -5.75 12.20
CA LEU A 57 -2.27 -6.87 11.26
C LEU A 57 -1.96 -6.50 9.80
N LEU A 58 -1.77 -5.22 9.46
CA LEU A 58 -1.48 -4.77 8.09
C LEU A 58 -0.44 -5.65 7.34
N PRO A 59 0.76 -5.96 7.88
CA PRO A 59 1.77 -6.72 7.12
C PRO A 59 1.33 -8.14 6.77
N PHE A 60 0.38 -8.71 7.52
CA PHE A 60 -0.12 -10.06 7.30
C PHE A 60 -1.25 -10.13 6.27
N PHE A 61 -1.84 -8.98 5.95
CA PHE A 61 -2.83 -8.81 4.88
C PHE A 61 -2.19 -8.41 3.54
N MET A 62 -0.90 -8.06 3.54
CA MET A 62 -0.19 -7.70 2.32
C MET A 62 0.06 -8.91 1.44
N GLN A 63 -0.20 -8.75 0.14
CA GLN A 63 0.20 -9.75 -0.85
C GLN A 63 1.73 -9.92 -0.92
N ASN A 64 2.17 -11.06 -1.44
CA ASN A 64 3.60 -11.39 -1.51
C ASN A 64 4.42 -10.33 -2.28
N ALA A 65 3.86 -9.75 -3.34
CA ALA A 65 4.53 -8.72 -4.13
C ALA A 65 4.83 -7.46 -3.32
N PHE A 66 3.95 -7.05 -2.38
CA PHE A 66 4.21 -5.92 -1.48
C PHE A 66 5.22 -6.28 -0.39
N LEU A 67 5.16 -7.50 0.15
CA LEU A 67 6.11 -7.95 1.16
C LEU A 67 7.55 -7.91 0.61
N ASN A 68 7.79 -8.52 -0.54
CA ASN A 68 9.15 -8.65 -1.08
C ASN A 68 9.66 -7.38 -1.78
N ASN A 69 8.78 -6.56 -2.36
CA ASN A 69 9.20 -5.39 -3.13
C ASN A 69 9.08 -4.06 -2.37
N ILE A 70 8.42 -4.05 -1.21
CA ILE A 70 8.26 -2.84 -0.40
C ILE A 70 8.83 -3.05 0.99
N LEU A 71 8.39 -4.07 1.76
CA LEU A 71 8.86 -4.23 3.13
C LEU A 71 10.29 -4.77 3.22
N VAL A 72 10.64 -5.77 2.43
CA VAL A 72 11.95 -6.43 2.52
C VAL A 72 13.03 -5.69 1.72
N TRP A 73 12.63 -4.97 0.69
CA TRP A 73 13.56 -4.20 -0.13
C TRP A 73 13.72 -2.77 0.38
N ASN A 74 14.92 -2.42 0.87
CA ASN A 74 15.20 -1.11 1.46
C ASN A 74 14.79 0.07 0.56
N ASN A 75 15.12 0.02 -0.73
CA ASN A 75 14.73 1.07 -1.68
C ASN A 75 13.20 1.11 -1.88
N GLY A 76 12.54 -0.05 -1.95
CA GLY A 76 11.09 -0.11 -1.98
C GLY A 76 10.48 0.50 -0.72
N PHE A 77 10.97 0.11 0.46
CA PHE A 77 10.48 0.65 1.73
C PHE A 77 10.56 2.17 1.78
N ILE A 78 11.75 2.73 1.52
CA ILE A 78 12.01 4.16 1.70
C ILE A 78 11.22 5.05 0.72
N ILE A 79 10.85 4.52 -0.43
CA ILE A 79 10.08 5.27 -1.42
C ILE A 79 8.58 5.23 -1.10
N TYR A 80 8.04 4.06 -0.73
CA TYR A 80 6.59 3.86 -0.61
C TYR A 80 6.06 4.10 0.80
N VAL A 81 6.72 3.61 1.85
CA VAL A 81 6.19 3.66 3.22
C VAL A 81 6.22 5.08 3.80
N PRO A 82 7.32 5.85 3.74
CA PRO A 82 7.35 7.22 4.24
C PRO A 82 6.34 8.13 3.55
N SER A 83 6.20 8.02 2.23
CA SER A 83 5.30 8.86 1.45
C SER A 83 3.85 8.72 1.91
N ILE A 84 3.34 7.48 2.00
CA ILE A 84 1.95 7.23 2.44
C ILE A 84 1.77 7.52 3.94
N ALA A 85 2.77 7.24 4.79
CA ALA A 85 2.70 7.55 6.22
C ALA A 85 2.53 9.06 6.46
N LEU A 86 3.21 9.91 5.69
CA LEU A 86 3.07 11.36 5.76
C LEU A 86 1.69 11.83 5.26
N VAL A 87 1.17 11.26 4.16
CA VAL A 87 -0.20 11.54 3.69
C VAL A 87 -1.21 11.20 4.78
N LEU A 88 -1.11 10.01 5.39
CA LEU A 88 -2.02 9.60 6.45
C LEU A 88 -1.86 10.45 7.71
N SER A 89 -0.65 10.91 8.03
CA SER A 89 -0.41 11.84 9.16
C SER A 89 -1.19 13.13 8.97
N TYR A 90 -1.25 13.65 7.75
CA TYR A 90 -2.07 14.81 7.46
C TYR A 90 -3.59 14.52 7.59
N LEU A 91 -4.04 13.35 7.14
CA LEU A 91 -5.44 12.95 7.35
C LEU A 91 -5.80 12.80 8.84
N VAL A 92 -4.84 12.36 9.69
CA VAL A 92 -5.02 12.35 11.15
C VAL A 92 -5.22 13.76 11.70
N ILE A 93 -4.44 14.74 11.22
CA ILE A 93 -4.63 16.15 11.56
C ILE A 93 -6.04 16.63 11.19
N CYS A 94 -6.49 16.34 9.96
CA CYS A 94 -7.83 16.73 9.50
C CYS A 94 -8.96 16.05 10.29
N ARG A 95 -8.75 14.83 10.80
CA ARG A 95 -9.74 14.09 11.61
C ARG A 95 -9.77 14.52 13.08
N SER A 96 -8.71 15.14 13.57
CA SER A 96 -8.62 15.61 14.95
C SER A 96 -9.47 16.88 15.14
N ASN A 97 -10.34 16.90 16.17
CA ASN A 97 -11.13 18.07 16.53
C ASN A 97 -10.39 19.01 17.49
N SER A 98 -9.08 19.10 17.43
CA SER A 98 -8.30 19.92 18.36
C SER A 98 -8.37 21.41 18.01
N GLN A 99 -8.43 22.29 19.02
CA GLN A 99 -8.35 23.75 18.84
C GLN A 99 -7.03 24.18 18.16
N LEU A 100 -6.00 23.33 18.22
CA LEU A 100 -4.71 23.56 17.57
C LEU A 100 -4.78 23.59 16.04
N GLN A 101 -5.86 23.08 15.43
CA GLN A 101 -6.01 23.07 13.97
C GLN A 101 -6.00 24.47 13.33
N SER A 102 -6.47 25.50 14.06
CA SER A 102 -6.47 26.88 13.57
C SER A 102 -5.13 27.59 13.74
N SER A 103 -4.13 26.97 14.40
CA SER A 103 -2.84 27.60 14.68
C SER A 103 -1.99 27.73 13.42
N TRP A 104 -1.18 28.78 13.36
CA TRP A 104 -0.19 28.96 12.30
C TRP A 104 0.83 27.82 12.24
N LEU A 105 1.20 27.29 13.42
CA LEU A 105 2.13 26.18 13.53
C LEU A 105 1.60 24.94 12.81
N MET A 106 0.30 24.66 12.90
CA MET A 106 -0.33 23.54 12.19
C MET A 106 -0.32 23.75 10.68
N SER A 107 -0.41 25.01 10.22
CA SER A 107 -0.29 25.33 8.78
C SER A 107 1.14 25.09 8.28
N VAL A 108 2.15 25.50 9.05
CA VAL A 108 3.56 25.23 8.75
C VAL A 108 3.83 23.72 8.72
N LEU A 109 3.34 22.98 9.72
CA LEU A 109 3.49 21.54 9.79
C LEU A 109 2.83 20.85 8.57
N ALA A 110 1.60 21.24 8.21
CA ALA A 110 0.89 20.72 7.05
C ALA A 110 1.64 20.97 5.73
N PHE A 111 2.22 22.17 5.57
CA PHE A 111 3.05 22.50 4.40
C PHE A 111 4.26 21.56 4.30
N PHE A 112 5.01 21.37 5.38
CA PHE A 112 6.20 20.53 5.37
C PHE A 112 5.88 19.04 5.27
N ILE A 113 4.76 18.56 5.84
CA ILE A 113 4.28 17.19 5.63
C ILE A 113 4.00 16.93 4.14
N ALA A 114 3.31 17.87 3.47
CA ALA A 114 3.01 17.75 2.05
C ALA A 114 4.28 17.82 1.19
N LEU A 115 5.14 18.79 1.47
CA LEU A 115 6.41 18.96 0.77
C LEU A 115 7.29 17.71 0.90
N ALA A 116 7.49 17.21 2.12
CA ALA A 116 8.28 16.01 2.36
C ALA A 116 7.65 14.78 1.71
N GLY A 117 6.35 14.53 1.94
CA GLY A 117 5.65 13.37 1.40
C GLY A 117 5.69 13.29 -0.13
N GLY A 118 5.59 14.44 -0.80
CA GLY A 118 5.61 14.52 -2.25
C GLY A 118 7.00 14.34 -2.88
N LEU A 119 8.09 14.42 -2.13
CA LEU A 119 9.45 14.23 -2.65
C LEU A 119 9.95 12.77 -2.60
N PHE A 120 9.07 11.83 -2.29
CA PHE A 120 9.38 10.38 -2.29
C PHE A 120 8.91 9.67 -3.56
N LEU A 121 7.69 9.95 -4.04
CA LEU A 121 7.05 9.13 -5.07
C LEU A 121 6.06 9.94 -5.92
N GLU A 122 6.14 9.83 -7.23
CA GLU A 122 5.39 10.64 -8.20
C GLU A 122 3.86 10.48 -8.06
N ASN A 123 3.35 9.25 -7.92
CA ASN A 123 1.92 9.03 -7.77
C ASN A 123 1.38 9.57 -6.42
N VAL A 124 2.21 9.61 -5.38
CA VAL A 124 1.83 10.24 -4.11
C VAL A 124 1.86 11.76 -4.22
N THR A 125 2.79 12.34 -4.98
CA THR A 125 2.81 13.78 -5.25
C THR A 125 1.51 14.24 -5.93
N THR A 126 1.07 13.52 -6.95
CA THR A 126 -0.20 13.81 -7.64
C THR A 126 -1.41 13.55 -6.74
N LEU A 127 -1.38 12.46 -5.97
CA LEU A 127 -2.41 12.16 -4.96
C LEU A 127 -2.56 13.29 -3.94
N GLN A 128 -1.46 13.85 -3.43
CA GLN A 128 -1.51 14.92 -2.41
C GLN A 128 -2.20 16.18 -2.92
N ILE A 129 -1.99 16.56 -4.17
CA ILE A 129 -2.70 17.70 -4.79
C ILE A 129 -4.20 17.39 -4.87
N ALA A 130 -4.56 16.24 -5.42
CA ALA A 130 -5.95 15.83 -5.55
C ALA A 130 -6.65 15.67 -4.19
N LEU A 131 -5.94 15.07 -3.20
CA LEU A 131 -6.42 14.94 -1.83
C LEU A 131 -6.65 16.30 -1.16
N ALA A 132 -5.72 17.25 -1.34
CA ALA A 132 -5.89 18.62 -0.83
C ALA A 132 -7.16 19.28 -1.39
N LEU A 133 -7.39 19.15 -2.68
CA LEU A 133 -8.63 19.66 -3.34
C LEU A 133 -9.88 18.94 -2.81
N LEU A 134 -9.85 17.62 -2.68
CA LEU A 134 -10.93 16.86 -2.07
C LEU A 134 -11.24 17.34 -0.65
N LEU A 135 -10.22 17.53 0.19
CA LEU A 135 -10.39 18.01 1.56
C LEU A 135 -11.00 19.41 1.59
N ILE A 136 -10.56 20.32 0.72
CA ILE A 136 -11.16 21.66 0.59
C ILE A 136 -12.65 21.56 0.21
N ILE A 137 -13.02 20.68 -0.73
CA ILE A 137 -14.42 20.47 -1.13
C ILE A 137 -15.24 19.87 0.01
N PHE A 138 -14.76 18.81 0.65
CA PHE A 138 -15.49 18.11 1.73
C PHE A 138 -15.63 18.95 2.99
N PHE A 139 -14.62 19.78 3.30
CA PHE A 139 -14.60 20.64 4.49
C PHE A 139 -14.96 22.10 4.21
N ARG A 140 -15.52 22.43 3.03
CA ARG A 140 -15.81 23.81 2.59
C ARG A 140 -16.50 24.70 3.63
N LYS A 141 -17.30 24.11 4.53
CA LYS A 141 -18.01 24.85 5.60
C LYS A 141 -17.11 25.14 6.83
N ASN A 142 -16.01 24.41 6.97
CA ASN A 142 -15.11 24.46 8.14
C ASN A 142 -13.64 24.46 7.67
N LEU A 143 -13.34 25.27 6.62
CA LEU A 143 -12.00 25.38 6.10
C LEU A 143 -11.06 26.01 7.12
N GLN A 144 -9.88 25.41 7.25
CA GLN A 144 -8.79 25.89 8.08
C GLN A 144 -7.58 26.27 7.22
N LYS A 145 -6.71 27.16 7.74
CA LYS A 145 -5.50 27.61 7.01
C LYS A 145 -4.58 26.48 6.60
N HIS A 146 -4.51 25.42 7.41
CA HIS A 146 -3.67 24.26 7.12
C HIS A 146 -4.10 23.48 5.86
N HIS A 147 -5.38 23.54 5.41
CA HIS A 147 -5.79 22.91 4.16
C HIS A 147 -5.13 23.57 2.94
N PHE A 148 -5.06 24.91 2.94
CA PHE A 148 -4.38 25.65 1.88
C PHE A 148 -2.86 25.50 1.97
N ALA A 149 -2.31 25.49 3.17
CA ALA A 149 -0.87 25.27 3.39
C ALA A 149 -0.43 23.87 2.89
N TYR A 150 -1.25 22.83 3.13
CA TYR A 150 -1.00 21.50 2.60
C TYR A 150 -1.03 21.48 1.07
N LEU A 151 -2.02 22.15 0.44
CA LEU A 151 -2.08 22.27 -1.01
C LEU A 151 -0.84 22.97 -1.57
N LEU A 152 -0.43 24.08 -0.97
CA LEU A 152 0.80 24.80 -1.38
C LEU A 152 2.05 23.92 -1.24
N GLY A 153 2.19 23.18 -0.14
CA GLY A 153 3.27 22.22 0.05
C GLY A 153 3.27 21.11 -1.00
N ALA A 154 2.10 20.58 -1.35
CA ALA A 154 1.95 19.56 -2.40
C ALA A 154 2.31 20.10 -3.80
N ILE A 155 1.89 21.32 -4.13
CA ILE A 155 2.28 22.00 -5.38
C ILE A 155 3.78 22.27 -5.42
N ALA A 156 4.38 22.74 -4.33
CA ALA A 156 5.81 22.96 -4.24
C ALA A 156 6.60 21.65 -4.42
N ALA A 157 6.14 20.55 -3.78
CA ALA A 157 6.72 19.22 -3.99
C ALA A 157 6.65 18.78 -5.45
N ALA A 158 5.50 18.98 -6.10
CA ALA A 158 5.31 18.65 -7.51
C ALA A 158 6.24 19.48 -8.41
N ALA A 159 6.34 20.77 -8.17
CA ALA A 159 7.24 21.63 -8.92
C ALA A 159 8.71 21.19 -8.80
N ILE A 160 9.16 20.85 -7.58
CA ILE A 160 10.52 20.36 -7.34
C ILE A 160 10.72 18.98 -7.97
N MET A 161 9.80 18.02 -7.76
CA MET A 161 9.93 16.68 -8.30
C MET A 161 9.97 16.67 -9.82
N PHE A 162 8.96 17.30 -10.44
CA PHE A 162 8.80 17.26 -11.90
C PHE A 162 9.70 18.26 -12.65
N SER A 163 10.44 19.13 -11.97
CA SER A 163 11.53 19.91 -12.61
C SER A 163 12.74 19.05 -12.99
N ASN A 164 12.82 17.81 -12.50
CA ASN A 164 13.93 16.92 -12.81
C ASN A 164 13.95 16.54 -14.29
N ARG A 165 15.10 16.70 -14.94
CA ARG A 165 15.28 16.44 -16.38
C ARG A 165 14.94 15.00 -16.78
N SER A 166 15.04 14.04 -15.87
CA SER A 166 14.76 12.61 -16.14
C SER A 166 13.33 12.33 -16.61
N TYR A 167 12.38 13.22 -16.33
CA TYR A 167 10.99 13.08 -16.79
C TYR A 167 10.76 13.56 -18.23
N TYR A 168 11.72 14.31 -18.81
CA TYR A 168 11.60 14.91 -20.14
C TYR A 168 12.55 14.31 -21.17
N VAL A 169 13.37 13.34 -20.77
CA VAL A 169 14.29 12.64 -21.69
C VAL A 169 13.48 11.59 -22.45
N GLY A 170 13.50 11.67 -23.81
CA GLY A 170 12.65 10.96 -24.78
C GLY A 170 12.57 9.42 -24.65
N PRO A 171 12.25 8.69 -25.74
CA PRO A 171 11.77 7.28 -25.68
C PRO A 171 12.73 6.24 -25.13
N THR A 172 13.98 6.60 -24.84
CA THR A 172 14.92 5.80 -24.05
C THR A 172 14.71 5.97 -22.54
N ALA A 173 13.71 6.78 -22.12
CA ALA A 173 13.35 6.97 -20.74
C ALA A 173 13.03 5.63 -20.08
N TYR A 174 13.48 5.48 -18.84
CA TYR A 174 13.21 4.31 -17.99
C TYR A 174 11.71 3.98 -17.86
N ARG A 175 10.83 4.96 -18.12
CA ARG A 175 9.38 4.78 -18.10
C ARG A 175 8.77 5.19 -19.43
N GLN A 176 8.08 4.24 -20.03
CA GLN A 176 7.25 4.51 -21.19
C GLN A 176 5.82 4.80 -20.72
N THR A 177 5.26 5.90 -21.19
CA THR A 177 3.89 6.32 -20.90
C THR A 177 3.05 6.37 -22.17
N THR A 178 1.74 6.19 -22.03
CA THR A 178 0.78 6.31 -23.12
C THR A 178 -0.40 7.20 -22.76
N HIS A 179 -0.99 7.83 -23.77
CA HIS A 179 -2.28 8.52 -23.66
C HIS A 179 -3.36 7.83 -24.49
N ASP A 180 -3.03 6.65 -25.08
CA ASP A 180 -3.98 5.84 -25.83
C ASP A 180 -4.95 5.14 -24.86
N PRO A 181 -6.27 5.43 -24.90
CA PRO A 181 -7.26 4.83 -24.00
C PRO A 181 -7.29 3.30 -24.08
N ILE A 182 -7.02 2.72 -25.26
CA ILE A 182 -7.02 1.26 -25.44
C ILE A 182 -5.87 0.64 -24.64
N LYS A 183 -4.67 1.22 -24.74
CA LYS A 183 -3.49 0.74 -23.98
C LYS A 183 -3.65 0.95 -22.48
N ILE A 184 -4.28 2.06 -22.07
CA ILE A 184 -4.61 2.32 -20.66
C ILE A 184 -5.56 1.24 -20.15
N TRP A 185 -6.61 0.91 -20.91
CA TRP A 185 -7.54 -0.17 -20.58
C TRP A 185 -6.85 -1.53 -20.51
N GLN A 186 -5.99 -1.84 -21.50
CA GLN A 186 -5.21 -3.06 -21.49
C GLN A 186 -4.29 -3.17 -20.27
N THR A 187 -3.64 -2.06 -19.87
CA THR A 187 -2.83 -2.04 -18.65
C THR A 187 -3.66 -2.37 -17.41
N PHE A 188 -4.89 -1.88 -17.34
CA PHE A 188 -5.80 -2.21 -16.24
C PHE A 188 -6.22 -3.68 -16.28
N VAL A 189 -6.62 -4.20 -17.45
CA VAL A 189 -7.07 -5.59 -17.65
C VAL A 189 -5.95 -6.59 -17.42
N ASP A 190 -4.76 -6.32 -17.92
CA ASP A 190 -3.69 -7.33 -17.91
C ASP A 190 -2.87 -7.31 -16.60
N TYR A 191 -2.89 -6.18 -15.85
CA TYR A 191 -1.99 -6.02 -14.71
C TYR A 191 -2.61 -5.38 -13.47
N THR A 192 -3.12 -4.15 -13.57
CA THR A 192 -3.41 -3.30 -12.40
C THR A 192 -4.46 -3.89 -11.49
N HIS A 193 -5.57 -4.40 -12.04
CA HIS A 193 -6.65 -4.94 -11.23
C HIS A 193 -6.23 -6.17 -10.41
N PHE A 194 -5.27 -6.98 -10.89
CA PHE A 194 -4.75 -8.11 -10.14
C PHE A 194 -4.02 -7.66 -8.87
N TRP A 195 -3.10 -6.71 -9.00
CA TRP A 195 -2.35 -6.20 -7.84
C TRP A 195 -3.19 -5.36 -6.91
N LEU A 196 -4.18 -4.64 -7.44
CA LEU A 196 -5.06 -3.80 -6.64
C LEU A 196 -6.11 -4.63 -5.89
N ILE A 197 -6.69 -5.64 -6.51
CA ILE A 197 -7.86 -6.36 -6.01
C ILE A 197 -7.59 -7.86 -5.85
N SER A 198 -7.36 -8.59 -6.93
CA SER A 198 -7.45 -10.05 -6.93
C SER A 198 -6.41 -10.72 -6.03
N PHE A 199 -5.19 -10.19 -5.96
CA PHE A 199 -4.15 -10.71 -5.06
C PHE A 199 -4.32 -10.25 -3.62
N ASN A 200 -5.21 -9.32 -3.34
CA ASN A 200 -5.58 -8.89 -1.99
C ASN A 200 -6.83 -9.61 -1.46
N TRP A 201 -7.07 -10.83 -1.92
CA TRP A 201 -8.27 -11.62 -1.62
C TRP A 201 -8.59 -11.74 -0.13
N ILE A 202 -7.57 -11.84 0.76
CA ILE A 202 -7.77 -11.91 2.22
C ILE A 202 -8.51 -10.65 2.71
N VAL A 203 -8.09 -9.47 2.24
CA VAL A 203 -8.73 -8.19 2.59
C VAL A 203 -10.17 -8.16 2.11
N ILE A 204 -10.43 -8.69 0.90
CA ILE A 204 -11.79 -8.77 0.33
C ILE A 204 -12.67 -9.74 1.13
N VAL A 205 -12.15 -10.89 1.54
CA VAL A 205 -12.90 -11.86 2.38
C VAL A 205 -13.24 -11.25 3.73
N VAL A 206 -12.30 -10.57 4.39
CA VAL A 206 -12.55 -9.87 5.66
C VAL A 206 -13.61 -8.78 5.49
N MET A 207 -13.55 -8.03 4.38
CA MET A 207 -14.57 -7.04 4.03
C MET A 207 -15.94 -7.71 3.84
N ALA A 208 -16.01 -8.80 3.07
CA ALA A 208 -17.24 -9.52 2.79
C ALA A 208 -17.92 -10.02 4.08
N VAL A 209 -17.15 -10.66 4.97
CA VAL A 209 -17.64 -11.10 6.29
C VAL A 209 -18.13 -9.91 7.12
N SER A 210 -17.38 -8.82 7.15
CA SER A 210 -17.77 -7.60 7.88
C SER A 210 -19.08 -7.00 7.36
N LEU A 211 -19.25 -6.96 6.03
CA LEU A 211 -20.46 -6.43 5.38
C LEU A 211 -21.68 -7.33 5.62
N ILE A 212 -21.51 -8.66 5.63
CA ILE A 212 -22.58 -9.61 5.99
C ILE A 212 -23.04 -9.36 7.43
N ILE A 213 -22.11 -9.23 8.38
CA ILE A 213 -22.43 -8.94 9.78
C ILE A 213 -23.19 -7.61 9.88
N LEU A 214 -22.70 -6.54 9.23
CA LEU A 214 -23.35 -5.23 9.24
C LEU A 214 -24.76 -5.28 8.63
N ALA A 215 -24.95 -6.01 7.52
CA ALA A 215 -26.25 -6.15 6.90
C ALA A 215 -27.24 -6.88 7.83
N LEU A 216 -26.81 -7.96 8.49
CA LEU A 216 -27.64 -8.73 9.42
C LEU A 216 -28.06 -7.91 10.63
N LYS A 217 -27.16 -7.09 11.17
CA LYS A 217 -27.39 -6.31 12.40
C LYS A 217 -28.03 -4.92 12.17
N SER A 218 -27.97 -4.39 10.96
CA SER A 218 -28.52 -3.07 10.62
C SER A 218 -30.06 -3.07 10.50
N THR A 219 -30.62 -1.86 10.54
CA THR A 219 -32.06 -1.62 10.32
C THR A 219 -32.41 -1.27 8.88
N VAL A 220 -31.50 -1.48 7.92
CA VAL A 220 -31.75 -1.22 6.49
C VAL A 220 -32.85 -2.13 5.93
N SER A 221 -33.42 -1.75 4.76
CA SER A 221 -34.49 -2.51 4.14
C SER A 221 -34.09 -3.95 3.83
N THR A 222 -35.07 -4.88 3.82
CA THR A 222 -34.84 -6.30 3.50
C THR A 222 -34.16 -6.47 2.15
N LEU A 223 -34.56 -5.71 1.14
CA LEU A 223 -33.92 -5.75 -0.18
C LEU A 223 -32.43 -5.36 -0.11
N THR A 224 -32.11 -4.25 0.58
CA THR A 224 -30.72 -3.82 0.79
C THR A 224 -29.89 -4.90 1.51
N LYS A 225 -30.45 -5.51 2.56
CA LYS A 225 -29.80 -6.63 3.28
C LYS A 225 -29.48 -7.78 2.34
N THR A 226 -30.47 -8.22 1.57
CA THR A 226 -30.33 -9.35 0.64
C THR A 226 -29.25 -9.06 -0.41
N ILE A 227 -29.27 -7.86 -1.00
CA ILE A 227 -28.23 -7.44 -1.98
C ILE A 227 -26.84 -7.48 -1.35
N ILE A 228 -26.67 -6.89 -0.16
CA ILE A 228 -25.36 -6.82 0.48
C ILE A 228 -24.86 -8.21 0.86
N ILE A 229 -25.71 -9.06 1.47
CA ILE A 229 -25.33 -10.40 1.89
C ILE A 229 -24.96 -11.26 0.68
N PHE A 230 -25.81 -11.28 -0.36
CA PHE A 230 -25.58 -12.07 -1.56
C PHE A 230 -24.32 -11.61 -2.30
N SER A 231 -24.18 -10.30 -2.55
CA SER A 231 -23.00 -9.76 -3.24
C SER A 231 -21.71 -9.99 -2.44
N SER A 232 -21.74 -9.79 -1.12
CA SER A 232 -20.57 -10.03 -0.26
C SER A 232 -20.16 -11.49 -0.27
N ALA A 233 -21.12 -12.42 -0.13
CA ALA A 233 -20.85 -13.86 -0.17
C ALA A 233 -20.28 -14.28 -1.53
N THR A 234 -20.92 -13.85 -2.62
CA THR A 234 -20.49 -14.19 -3.99
C THR A 234 -19.07 -13.64 -4.27
N LEU A 235 -18.80 -12.38 -3.96
CA LEU A 235 -17.49 -11.77 -4.18
C LEU A 235 -16.42 -12.40 -3.27
N GLY A 236 -16.73 -12.67 -2.00
CA GLY A 236 -15.80 -13.32 -1.08
C GLY A 236 -15.42 -14.74 -1.54
N ILE A 237 -16.38 -15.54 -2.02
CA ILE A 237 -16.14 -16.85 -2.59
C ILE A 237 -15.38 -16.76 -3.90
N TYR A 238 -15.77 -15.85 -4.79
CA TYR A 238 -15.12 -15.65 -6.09
C TYR A 238 -13.62 -15.34 -5.89
N TYR A 239 -13.26 -14.33 -5.07
CA TYR A 239 -11.86 -13.98 -4.87
C TYR A 239 -11.06 -15.03 -4.10
N SER A 240 -11.70 -15.83 -3.26
CA SER A 240 -11.05 -16.98 -2.64
C SER A 240 -10.68 -18.05 -3.68
N ILE A 241 -11.58 -18.35 -4.62
CA ILE A 241 -11.35 -19.32 -5.69
C ILE A 241 -10.32 -18.78 -6.69
N ILE A 242 -10.50 -17.54 -7.17
CA ILE A 242 -9.62 -16.96 -8.18
C ILE A 242 -8.17 -16.82 -7.67
N SER A 243 -7.98 -16.57 -6.36
CA SER A 243 -6.66 -16.52 -5.75
C SER A 243 -5.92 -17.87 -5.83
N LEU A 244 -6.65 -18.98 -5.73
CA LEU A 244 -6.09 -20.33 -5.91
C LEU A 244 -5.70 -20.58 -7.37
N VAL A 245 -6.51 -20.11 -8.32
CA VAL A 245 -6.18 -20.17 -9.74
C VAL A 245 -4.92 -19.36 -10.04
N PHE A 246 -4.87 -18.12 -9.57
CA PHE A 246 -3.73 -17.22 -9.82
C PHE A 246 -2.48 -17.59 -9.00
N SER A 247 -2.59 -18.42 -7.96
CA SER A 247 -1.41 -18.92 -7.23
C SER A 247 -0.46 -19.74 -8.10
N LYS A 248 -0.95 -20.25 -9.25
CA LYS A 248 -0.14 -20.93 -10.26
C LYS A 248 0.72 -19.99 -11.10
N PHE A 249 0.36 -18.69 -11.14
CA PHE A 249 1.16 -17.68 -11.81
C PHE A 249 2.18 -17.08 -10.83
N ASN A 250 3.29 -16.58 -11.36
CA ASN A 250 4.32 -15.98 -10.51
C ASN A 250 3.88 -14.59 -10.02
N GLN A 251 3.12 -14.57 -8.91
CA GLN A 251 2.58 -13.35 -8.28
C GLN A 251 3.64 -12.43 -7.70
N ASN A 252 4.86 -12.92 -7.58
CA ASN A 252 5.93 -12.22 -6.89
C ASN A 252 6.84 -11.46 -7.85
N GLU A 253 6.55 -11.50 -9.13
CA GLU A 253 7.33 -10.76 -10.11
C GLU A 253 7.07 -9.26 -9.96
N ILE A 254 8.17 -8.50 -10.06
CA ILE A 254 8.10 -7.04 -10.10
C ILE A 254 7.37 -6.58 -11.36
N TYR A 255 7.51 -7.35 -12.44
CA TYR A 255 7.02 -7.05 -13.77
C TYR A 255 5.77 -7.85 -14.11
N ALA A 256 5.18 -7.47 -15.23
CA ALA A 256 4.00 -8.08 -15.81
C ALA A 256 4.07 -9.60 -15.94
N PHE A 257 2.90 -10.24 -15.82
CA PHE A 257 2.77 -11.68 -15.98
C PHE A 257 3.08 -12.12 -17.41
N THR A 258 3.88 -13.16 -17.54
CA THR A 258 3.96 -13.95 -18.76
C THR A 258 2.93 -15.07 -18.68
N ASN A 259 2.12 -15.30 -19.70
CA ASN A 259 1.17 -16.43 -19.82
C ASN A 259 -0.19 -16.29 -19.10
N MET A 260 -0.68 -15.08 -18.81
CA MET A 260 -2.05 -14.89 -18.35
C MET A 260 -3.05 -15.11 -19.50
N ASN A 261 -4.11 -15.86 -19.24
CA ASN A 261 -5.23 -15.98 -20.18
C ASN A 261 -6.02 -14.66 -20.21
N HIS A 262 -6.03 -14.01 -21.37
CA HIS A 262 -6.69 -12.70 -21.54
C HIS A 262 -8.21 -12.74 -21.29
N THR A 263 -8.87 -13.83 -21.62
CA THR A 263 -10.32 -13.99 -21.34
C THR A 263 -10.57 -14.02 -19.84
N LEU A 264 -9.76 -14.77 -19.08
CA LEU A 264 -9.86 -14.83 -17.63
C LEU A 264 -9.54 -13.46 -16.98
N ALA A 265 -8.54 -12.76 -17.49
CA ALA A 265 -8.19 -11.41 -17.06
C ALA A 265 -9.35 -10.43 -17.28
N THR A 266 -10.01 -10.50 -18.43
CA THR A 266 -11.17 -9.65 -18.76
C THR A 266 -12.36 -9.94 -17.83
N ILE A 267 -12.66 -11.20 -17.56
CA ILE A 267 -13.74 -11.58 -16.64
C ILE A 267 -13.43 -11.06 -15.23
N ASP A 268 -12.22 -11.28 -14.72
CA ASP A 268 -11.79 -10.81 -13.40
C ASP A 268 -11.82 -9.28 -13.30
N THR A 269 -11.47 -8.58 -14.38
CA THR A 269 -11.60 -7.12 -14.49
C THR A 269 -13.04 -6.64 -14.31
N LEU A 270 -14.01 -7.29 -14.96
CA LEU A 270 -15.42 -6.93 -14.84
C LEU A 270 -15.94 -7.16 -13.40
N VAL A 271 -15.55 -8.27 -12.78
CA VAL A 271 -15.87 -8.55 -11.36
C VAL A 271 -15.21 -7.52 -10.44
N SER A 272 -13.98 -7.10 -10.75
CA SER A 272 -13.27 -6.07 -10.00
C SER A 272 -13.96 -4.70 -10.08
N LEU A 273 -14.48 -4.33 -11.26
CA LEU A 273 -15.27 -3.11 -11.43
C LEU A 273 -16.59 -3.17 -10.64
N LEU A 274 -17.26 -4.33 -10.66
CA LEU A 274 -18.45 -4.55 -9.83
C LEU A 274 -18.14 -4.43 -8.33
N LEU A 275 -17.01 -4.96 -7.88
CA LEU A 275 -16.55 -4.82 -6.49
C LEU A 275 -16.33 -3.34 -6.12
N ILE A 276 -15.69 -2.56 -6.99
CA ILE A 276 -15.46 -1.13 -6.75
C ILE A 276 -16.79 -0.40 -6.55
N VAL A 277 -17.77 -0.60 -7.44
CA VAL A 277 -19.11 -0.02 -7.32
C VAL A 277 -19.82 -0.51 -6.05
N PHE A 278 -19.71 -1.79 -5.73
CA PHE A 278 -20.30 -2.39 -4.54
C PHE A 278 -19.71 -1.78 -3.24
N ILE A 279 -18.41 -1.52 -3.17
CA ILE A 279 -17.80 -0.84 -2.02
C ILE A 279 -18.41 0.56 -1.84
N ALA A 280 -18.57 1.34 -2.91
CA ALA A 280 -19.21 2.65 -2.84
C ALA A 280 -20.66 2.57 -2.32
N TYR A 281 -21.41 1.59 -2.79
CA TYR A 281 -22.79 1.33 -2.30
C TYR A 281 -22.79 0.99 -0.80
N CYS A 282 -21.87 0.17 -0.33
CA CYS A 282 -21.75 -0.17 1.09
C CYS A 282 -21.30 1.01 1.96
N ILE A 283 -20.39 1.87 1.46
CA ILE A 283 -20.00 3.11 2.12
C ILE A 283 -21.23 4.04 2.25
N TYR A 284 -21.99 4.21 1.17
CA TYR A 284 -23.22 5.00 1.21
C TYR A 284 -24.24 4.44 2.21
N THR A 285 -24.36 3.13 2.30
CA THR A 285 -25.32 2.48 3.19
C THR A 285 -24.93 2.60 4.67
N PHE A 286 -23.67 2.29 5.02
CA PHE A 286 -23.25 2.17 6.41
C PHE A 286 -22.47 3.38 6.95
N PHE A 287 -21.92 4.23 6.08
CA PHE A 287 -21.04 5.36 6.43
C PHE A 287 -21.43 6.65 5.70
N LYS A 288 -22.71 6.84 5.36
CA LYS A 288 -23.20 7.99 4.58
C LYS A 288 -22.68 9.35 5.05
N ASN A 289 -22.59 9.54 6.37
CA ASN A 289 -22.20 10.81 6.99
C ASN A 289 -20.69 10.89 7.32
N ASP A 290 -19.94 9.80 7.16
CA ASP A 290 -18.50 9.81 7.40
C ASP A 290 -17.75 10.21 6.12
N LYS A 291 -17.36 11.49 6.08
CA LYS A 291 -16.60 12.05 4.96
C LYS A 291 -15.27 11.31 4.74
N PHE A 292 -14.64 10.79 5.81
CA PHE A 292 -13.36 10.11 5.70
C PHE A 292 -13.45 8.79 4.93
N MET A 293 -14.55 8.06 5.03
CA MET A 293 -14.76 6.87 4.21
C MET A 293 -14.77 7.18 2.72
N TRP A 294 -15.40 8.29 2.32
CA TRP A 294 -15.39 8.76 0.93
C TRP A 294 -13.99 9.27 0.52
N ILE A 295 -13.29 9.95 1.40
CA ILE A 295 -11.91 10.39 1.17
C ILE A 295 -11.00 9.17 0.94
N TYR A 296 -11.10 8.12 1.75
CA TYR A 296 -10.31 6.89 1.56
C TYR A 296 -10.64 6.22 0.22
N TYR A 297 -11.92 6.10 -0.10
CA TYR A 297 -12.38 5.48 -1.35
C TYR A 297 -11.89 6.23 -2.59
N LEU A 298 -12.07 7.53 -2.62
CA LEU A 298 -11.61 8.36 -3.74
C LEU A 298 -10.07 8.40 -3.81
N SER A 299 -9.38 8.45 -2.68
CA SER A 299 -7.91 8.42 -2.65
C SER A 299 -7.34 7.09 -3.13
N ALA A 300 -8.02 5.96 -2.86
CA ALA A 300 -7.63 4.68 -3.45
C ALA A 300 -7.69 4.73 -4.98
N GLY A 301 -8.77 5.29 -5.56
CA GLY A 301 -8.91 5.47 -7.01
C GLY A 301 -7.89 6.45 -7.61
N ILE A 302 -7.69 7.59 -6.97
CA ILE A 302 -6.77 8.64 -7.47
C ILE A 302 -5.32 8.14 -7.44
N SER A 303 -4.93 7.36 -6.44
CA SER A 303 -3.53 6.95 -6.29
C SER A 303 -3.08 5.93 -7.34
N PHE A 304 -3.96 5.09 -7.86
CA PHE A 304 -3.60 4.16 -8.94
C PHE A 304 -3.77 4.77 -10.35
N GLY A 305 -4.61 5.79 -10.51
CA GLY A 305 -4.89 6.42 -11.80
C GLY A 305 -3.64 6.75 -12.62
N PRO A 306 -2.63 7.44 -12.07
CA PRO A 306 -1.38 7.72 -12.77
C PRO A 306 -0.61 6.47 -13.21
N MET A 307 -0.81 5.32 -12.55
CA MET A 307 -0.11 4.08 -12.89
C MET A 307 -0.68 3.44 -14.16
N LEU A 308 -1.92 3.75 -14.53
CA LEU A 308 -2.54 3.22 -15.75
C LEU A 308 -1.92 3.76 -17.03
N ILE A 309 -1.34 4.96 -17.00
CA ILE A 309 -0.65 5.56 -18.15
C ILE A 309 0.78 5.03 -18.33
N VAL A 310 1.34 4.33 -17.34
CA VAL A 310 2.68 3.74 -17.42
C VAL A 310 2.58 2.35 -18.01
N ILE A 311 3.09 2.15 -19.21
CA ILE A 311 3.02 0.87 -19.94
C ILE A 311 4.30 0.04 -19.84
N SER A 312 5.40 0.61 -19.38
CA SER A 312 6.67 -0.12 -19.17
C SER A 312 7.62 0.68 -18.26
N PRO A 313 8.24 0.05 -17.27
CA PRO A 313 7.84 -1.23 -16.70
C PRO A 313 6.58 -1.10 -15.85
N VAL A 314 5.62 -2.00 -16.03
CA VAL A 314 4.44 -2.11 -15.13
C VAL A 314 4.86 -2.91 -13.91
N THR A 315 4.61 -2.37 -12.71
CA THR A 315 5.08 -2.97 -11.45
C THR A 315 4.00 -2.93 -10.38
N SER A 316 3.89 -4.01 -9.60
CA SER A 316 2.94 -4.13 -8.49
C SER A 316 3.08 -3.05 -7.42
N ARG A 317 4.28 -2.50 -7.23
CA ARG A 317 4.58 -1.51 -6.17
C ARG A 317 3.76 -0.24 -6.29
N GLY A 318 3.40 0.16 -7.51
CA GLY A 318 2.60 1.35 -7.77
C GLY A 318 1.26 1.34 -7.03
N GLU A 319 0.71 0.15 -6.79
CA GLU A 319 -0.60 -0.06 -6.18
C GLU A 319 -0.60 -0.06 -4.64
N PHE A 320 0.57 0.01 -4.02
CA PHE A 320 0.68 -0.05 -2.55
C PHE A 320 -0.07 1.09 -1.85
N THR A 321 0.01 2.31 -2.38
CA THR A 321 -0.71 3.46 -1.82
C THR A 321 -2.22 3.23 -1.84
N SER A 322 -2.76 2.74 -2.96
CA SER A 322 -4.17 2.38 -3.10
C SER A 322 -4.57 1.27 -2.13
N PHE A 323 -3.73 0.25 -1.98
CA PHE A 323 -3.93 -0.84 -1.03
C PHE A 323 -4.07 -0.33 0.42
N ILE A 324 -3.27 0.64 0.85
CA ILE A 324 -3.39 1.21 2.20
C ILE A 324 -4.74 1.90 2.40
N PHE A 325 -5.27 2.61 1.41
CA PHE A 325 -6.60 3.19 1.51
C PHE A 325 -7.72 2.14 1.51
N ILE A 326 -7.58 1.07 0.71
CA ILE A 326 -8.50 -0.07 0.74
C ILE A 326 -8.45 -0.73 2.13
N TYR A 327 -7.27 -0.91 2.71
CA TYR A 327 -7.12 -1.44 4.05
C TYR A 327 -7.83 -0.60 5.11
N LEU A 328 -7.74 0.74 5.04
CA LEU A 328 -8.48 1.66 5.92
C LEU A 328 -10.00 1.50 5.80
N ILE A 329 -10.51 1.32 4.59
CA ILE A 329 -11.94 1.06 4.34
C ILE A 329 -12.35 -0.25 5.01
N VAL A 330 -11.61 -1.33 4.75
CA VAL A 330 -11.91 -2.66 5.27
C VAL A 330 -11.79 -2.71 6.78
N ALA A 331 -10.74 -2.11 7.36
CA ALA A 331 -10.57 -2.00 8.81
C ALA A 331 -11.73 -1.22 9.45
N SER A 332 -12.25 -0.18 8.80
CA SER A 332 -13.40 0.59 9.27
C SER A 332 -14.69 -0.24 9.24
N PHE A 333 -14.93 -1.02 8.18
CA PHE A 333 -16.05 -1.97 8.13
C PHE A 333 -15.94 -3.03 9.20
N LEU A 334 -14.75 -3.61 9.38
CA LEU A 334 -14.50 -4.65 10.39
C LEU A 334 -14.75 -4.13 11.82
N ILE A 335 -14.20 -2.96 12.16
CA ILE A 335 -14.39 -2.36 13.48
C ILE A 335 -15.86 -2.09 13.74
N LYS A 336 -16.59 -1.54 12.78
CA LYS A 336 -18.03 -1.30 12.90
C LYS A 336 -18.81 -2.61 13.04
N ALA A 337 -18.47 -3.65 12.27
CA ALA A 337 -19.09 -4.96 12.38
C ALA A 337 -18.88 -5.58 13.77
N ILE A 338 -17.67 -5.48 14.32
CA ILE A 338 -17.35 -5.91 15.68
C ILE A 338 -18.20 -5.16 16.73
N GLN A 339 -18.37 -3.86 16.57
CA GLN A 339 -19.17 -3.04 17.48
C GLN A 339 -20.66 -3.45 17.46
N GLU A 340 -21.19 -3.75 16.26
CA GLU A 340 -22.60 -4.20 16.10
C GLU A 340 -22.85 -5.62 16.66
N LEU A 341 -21.81 -6.45 16.77
CA LEU A 341 -21.95 -7.78 17.38
C LEU A 341 -22.15 -7.72 18.91
N GLN A 342 -21.89 -6.57 19.55
CA GLN A 342 -21.97 -6.36 20.99
C GLN A 342 -21.15 -7.39 21.83
N ILE A 343 -20.12 -7.99 21.21
CA ILE A 343 -19.19 -8.88 21.89
C ILE A 343 -18.28 -8.05 22.79
N ASN A 344 -17.89 -8.61 23.94
CA ASN A 344 -16.95 -7.94 24.83
C ASN A 344 -15.68 -7.53 24.04
N PRO A 345 -15.39 -6.21 23.93
CA PRO A 345 -14.25 -5.76 23.14
C PRO A 345 -12.91 -6.32 23.64
N LEU A 346 -12.79 -6.65 24.92
CA LEU A 346 -11.57 -7.24 25.49
C LEU A 346 -11.33 -8.65 24.92
N SER A 347 -12.37 -9.46 24.81
CA SER A 347 -12.26 -10.82 24.24
C SER A 347 -11.75 -10.77 22.79
N ILE A 348 -12.26 -9.85 22.00
CA ILE A 348 -11.81 -9.64 20.62
C ILE A 348 -10.35 -9.18 20.59
N THR A 349 -9.98 -8.22 21.45
CA THR A 349 -8.59 -7.75 21.56
C THR A 349 -7.65 -8.91 21.87
N VAL A 350 -8.00 -9.78 22.81
CA VAL A 350 -7.19 -10.94 23.18
C VAL A 350 -7.04 -11.90 21.99
N ILE A 351 -8.14 -12.25 21.33
CA ILE A 351 -8.10 -13.16 20.16
C ILE A 351 -7.22 -12.58 19.04
N LEU A 352 -7.43 -11.30 18.69
CA LEU A 352 -6.64 -10.64 17.66
C LEU A 352 -5.16 -10.48 18.06
N SER A 353 -4.87 -10.27 19.34
CA SER A 353 -3.48 -10.18 19.83
C SER A 353 -2.79 -11.54 19.79
N ILE A 354 -3.46 -12.63 20.13
CA ILE A 354 -2.92 -13.98 20.03
C ILE A 354 -2.62 -14.30 18.54
N LEU A 355 -3.57 -14.01 17.66
CA LEU A 355 -3.38 -14.18 16.21
C LEU A 355 -2.18 -13.34 15.71
N LEU A 356 -2.08 -12.08 16.12
CA LEU A 356 -0.98 -11.19 15.78
C LEU A 356 0.37 -11.75 16.23
N LEU A 357 0.49 -12.20 17.47
CA LEU A 357 1.72 -12.78 18.02
C LEU A 357 2.12 -14.05 17.28
N PHE A 358 1.16 -14.92 16.97
CA PHE A 358 1.40 -16.13 16.18
C PHE A 358 1.92 -15.81 14.78
N LEU A 359 1.26 -14.89 14.07
CA LEU A 359 1.65 -14.47 12.73
C LEU A 359 3.03 -13.77 12.73
N ALA A 360 3.27 -12.87 13.70
CA ALA A 360 4.53 -12.16 13.84
C ALA A 360 5.69 -13.12 14.15
N GLY A 361 5.48 -14.06 15.08
CA GLY A 361 6.49 -15.07 15.40
C GLY A 361 6.82 -15.97 14.21
N ASN A 362 5.80 -16.38 13.43
CA ASN A 362 6.00 -17.16 12.21
C ASN A 362 6.79 -16.36 11.15
N TYR A 363 6.51 -15.05 10.98
CA TYR A 363 7.25 -14.21 10.04
C TYR A 363 8.70 -14.03 10.48
N GLN A 364 8.93 -13.73 11.77
CA GLN A 364 10.28 -13.60 12.32
C GLN A 364 11.11 -14.87 12.17
N LEU A 365 10.51 -16.03 12.46
CA LEU A 365 11.18 -17.32 12.29
C LEU A 365 11.60 -17.57 10.84
N LYS A 366 10.71 -17.25 9.87
CA LYS A 366 11.01 -17.40 8.44
C LYS A 366 12.08 -16.43 7.96
N MET A 367 12.05 -15.19 8.43
CA MET A 367 13.07 -14.19 8.12
C MET A 367 14.43 -14.58 8.73
N TYR A 368 14.43 -15.10 9.95
CA TYR A 368 15.65 -15.58 10.61
C TYR A 368 16.27 -16.77 9.86
N ARG A 369 15.46 -17.74 9.41
CA ARG A 369 15.95 -18.86 8.59
C ARG A 369 16.51 -18.40 7.24
N ASN A 370 15.90 -17.39 6.62
CA ASN A 370 16.46 -16.78 5.42
C ASN A 370 17.79 -16.09 5.69
N TYR A 371 17.92 -15.41 6.83
CA TYR A 371 19.18 -14.78 7.25
C TYR A 371 20.29 -15.83 7.42
N GLN A 372 20.01 -16.95 8.11
CA GLN A 372 20.96 -18.05 8.26
C GLN A 372 21.37 -18.63 6.90
N ALA A 373 20.41 -18.88 6.00
CA ALA A 373 20.71 -19.37 4.66
C ALA A 373 21.58 -18.37 3.86
N ASN A 374 21.38 -17.08 4.04
CA ASN A 374 22.23 -16.06 3.41
C ASN A 374 23.65 -16.04 3.99
N LEU A 375 23.81 -16.23 5.30
CA LEU A 375 25.15 -16.38 5.91
C LEU A 375 25.88 -17.61 5.37
N GLU A 376 25.20 -18.75 5.26
CA GLU A 376 25.79 -19.96 4.65
C GLU A 376 26.23 -19.72 3.21
N ARG A 377 25.40 -19.05 2.40
CA ARG A 377 25.76 -18.71 1.02
C ARG A 377 27.04 -17.89 0.93
N VAL A 378 27.17 -16.86 1.78
CA VAL A 378 28.35 -15.99 1.81
C VAL A 378 29.61 -16.76 2.20
N ASN A 379 29.50 -17.66 3.20
CA ASN A 379 30.63 -18.43 3.69
C ASN A 379 31.09 -19.52 2.72
N GLN A 380 30.18 -20.08 1.92
CA GLN A 380 30.45 -21.16 0.98
C GLN A 380 30.77 -20.71 -0.44
N ASP A 381 30.87 -19.38 -0.71
CA ASP A 381 30.97 -18.80 -2.05
C ASP A 381 29.88 -19.27 -3.02
N SER A 382 28.79 -19.83 -2.50
CA SER A 382 27.66 -20.38 -3.27
C SER A 382 26.78 -19.31 -3.92
N PHE A 383 27.23 -18.05 -3.93
CA PHE A 383 26.71 -16.97 -4.77
C PHE A 383 27.21 -17.02 -6.21
N LEU A 384 28.11 -17.92 -6.52
CA LEU A 384 28.58 -18.08 -7.88
C LEU A 384 27.45 -18.59 -8.76
N TYR A 385 27.13 -17.82 -9.75
CA TYR A 385 26.14 -18.14 -10.76
C TYR A 385 26.71 -19.20 -11.70
N ASP A 386 26.02 -20.31 -11.83
CA ASP A 386 26.14 -21.14 -13.02
C ASP A 386 25.16 -20.61 -14.06
N ASN A 387 25.67 -20.20 -15.24
CA ASN A 387 24.89 -19.67 -16.37
C ASN A 387 23.88 -18.54 -16.00
N LYS A 388 24.23 -17.61 -15.09
CA LYS A 388 23.38 -16.52 -14.60
C LYS A 388 22.17 -16.97 -13.74
N GLN A 389 22.09 -18.21 -13.34
CA GLN A 389 21.08 -18.71 -12.41
C GLN A 389 21.64 -18.95 -11.03
N LEU A 390 20.87 -18.63 -10.01
CA LEU A 390 21.25 -18.83 -8.63
C LEU A 390 21.26 -20.33 -8.32
N THR A 391 22.38 -20.88 -7.87
CA THR A 391 22.52 -22.32 -7.60
C THR A 391 21.79 -22.76 -6.32
N LYS A 392 21.62 -21.87 -5.33
CA LYS A 392 20.93 -22.17 -4.08
C LYS A 392 20.02 -21.01 -3.64
N HIS A 393 18.74 -21.27 -3.50
CA HIS A 393 17.76 -20.28 -3.05
C HIS A 393 17.54 -20.32 -1.53
N VAL A 394 17.06 -19.20 -0.96
CA VAL A 394 16.60 -19.18 0.44
C VAL A 394 15.30 -19.98 0.60
N PRO A 395 15.04 -20.54 1.80
CA PRO A 395 13.87 -21.40 2.04
C PRO A 395 12.53 -20.64 1.91
N TYR A 396 12.49 -19.34 2.21
CA TYR A 396 11.26 -18.54 2.20
C TYR A 396 11.39 -17.33 1.29
N ARG A 397 11.30 -17.54 -0.02
CA ARG A 397 11.53 -16.54 -1.07
C ARG A 397 10.67 -15.28 -0.95
N LYS A 398 9.45 -15.38 -0.42
CA LYS A 398 8.55 -14.24 -0.24
C LYS A 398 9.08 -13.15 0.71
N PHE A 399 10.07 -13.47 1.52
CA PHE A 399 10.73 -12.53 2.43
C PHE A 399 12.11 -12.08 1.93
N VAL A 400 12.33 -12.18 0.63
CA VAL A 400 13.57 -11.71 -0.02
C VAL A 400 13.20 -10.91 -1.25
N VAL A 401 14.00 -9.89 -1.55
CA VAL A 401 13.80 -9.02 -2.70
C VAL A 401 13.65 -9.85 -3.97
N VAL A 402 12.60 -9.54 -4.74
CA VAL A 402 12.33 -10.20 -6.04
C VAL A 402 12.34 -11.72 -5.98
N ASN A 403 11.83 -12.30 -4.88
CA ASN A 403 11.81 -13.76 -4.68
C ASN A 403 13.17 -14.45 -4.85
N ASP A 404 14.24 -13.78 -4.49
CA ASP A 404 15.58 -14.34 -4.64
C ASP A 404 16.01 -14.58 -6.11
N GLN A 405 15.42 -13.84 -7.05
CA GLN A 405 15.71 -13.99 -8.49
C GLN A 405 16.78 -13.03 -8.99
N LEU A 406 16.99 -11.90 -8.31
CA LEU A 406 17.93 -10.86 -8.70
C LEU A 406 19.07 -10.73 -7.70
N ILE A 407 20.09 -11.56 -7.84
CA ILE A 407 21.37 -11.27 -7.19
C ILE A 407 22.38 -10.98 -8.28
N GLN A 408 22.49 -9.71 -8.66
CA GLN A 408 23.48 -9.23 -9.65
C GLN A 408 24.82 -8.80 -9.01
N GLN A 409 25.00 -9.01 -7.70
CA GLN A 409 26.14 -8.47 -6.98
C GLN A 409 27.08 -9.60 -6.54
N ASP A 410 28.38 -9.32 -6.61
CA ASP A 410 29.41 -10.30 -6.28
C ASP A 410 29.41 -10.69 -4.80
N SER A 411 30.10 -11.78 -4.49
CA SER A 411 30.23 -12.28 -3.12
C SER A 411 30.85 -11.27 -2.15
N THR A 412 31.72 -10.38 -2.64
CA THR A 412 32.39 -9.36 -1.83
C THR A 412 31.40 -8.35 -1.26
N TYR A 413 30.42 -7.91 -2.05
CA TYR A 413 29.36 -7.01 -1.59
C TYR A 413 28.58 -7.63 -0.43
N TRP A 414 28.18 -8.89 -0.53
CA TRP A 414 27.39 -9.58 0.49
C TRP A 414 28.20 -9.88 1.74
N ARG A 415 29.49 -10.27 1.60
CA ARG A 415 30.39 -10.43 2.73
C ARG A 415 30.50 -9.15 3.56
N LEU A 416 30.71 -8.01 2.91
CA LEU A 416 30.78 -6.71 3.60
C LEU A 416 29.47 -6.33 4.31
N ARG A 417 28.33 -6.81 3.84
CA ARG A 417 27.00 -6.50 4.40
C ARG A 417 26.56 -7.44 5.52
N LEU A 418 26.87 -8.72 5.43
CA LEU A 418 26.39 -9.73 6.36
C LEU A 418 27.38 -10.03 7.51
N GLN A 419 28.63 -9.66 7.37
CA GLN A 419 29.67 -9.86 8.40
C GLN A 419 29.88 -8.62 9.30
N LYS A 420 29.19 -7.53 9.08
CA LYS A 420 29.13 -6.36 9.94
C LYS A 420 27.94 -6.41 10.89
#